data_3ef9dfa352a3f8a11a5cad3cdb95495c
#
_entry.id   3ef9dfa352a3f8a11a5cad3cdb95495c
#
_cell.length_a   1.000
_cell.length_b   1.000
_cell.length_c   1.000
_cell.angle_alpha   90.00
_cell.angle_beta   90.00
_cell.angle_gamma   90.00
#
_symmetry.space_group_name_H-M   'P 1'
#
loop_
_entity.id
_entity.type
_entity.pdbx_description
1 polymer ?
#
loop_
_entity_poly.entity_id
_entity_poly.type
_entity_poly.pdbx_seq_one_letter_code
_entity_poly.pdbx_strand_id
1 'polypeptide(L)'
;PETLDGMLSAVQSGELSVIRPVNGILELLSGKTGTDWLQSAPGPVDGSFDHVNPAVSRVFFATEKRSNGEFLVDAVSTDGGAIPRNVIVEYGLSLVDISALTAVEFAAKTSFIPARMLGIAAKGFIAPGADADITIYDPAARRAVHTFSGGRQILASGEVVGSGGTVLCTAEGEE
;
A
#
# COMPACT_ATOMS: atom_id res chain seq x y z
N PRO A 1 12.36 14.45 6.69
CA PRO A 1 12.64 15.51 7.68
C PRO A 1 11.88 15.23 8.98
N GLU A 2 12.59 15.25 10.13
CA GLU A 2 12.03 14.91 11.45
C GLU A 2 11.51 16.14 12.20
N THR A 3 11.71 17.34 11.65
CA THR A 3 11.29 18.62 12.26
C THR A 3 10.44 19.43 11.31
N LEU A 4 9.62 20.34 11.86
CA LEU A 4 8.80 21.23 11.05
C LEU A 4 9.66 22.11 10.11
N ASP A 5 10.78 22.64 10.60
CA ASP A 5 11.68 23.44 9.77
C ASP A 5 12.28 22.62 8.62
N GLY A 6 12.65 21.36 8.88
CA GLY A 6 13.09 20.42 7.86
C GLY A 6 12.00 20.11 6.83
N MET A 7 10.76 19.96 7.26
CA MET A 7 9.61 19.76 6.36
C MET A 7 9.37 21.01 5.51
N LEU A 8 9.36 22.21 6.10
CA LEU A 8 9.20 23.47 5.38
C LEU A 8 10.30 23.66 4.34
N SER A 9 11.55 23.36 4.68
CA SER A 9 12.68 23.40 3.75
C SER A 9 12.49 22.45 2.58
N ALA A 10 12.12 21.19 2.84
CA ALA A 10 11.89 20.17 1.82
C ALA A 10 10.70 20.52 0.90
N VAL A 11 9.62 21.07 1.46
CA VAL A 11 8.48 21.56 0.67
C VAL A 11 8.88 22.77 -0.17
N GLN A 12 9.63 23.69 0.40
CA GLN A 12 10.09 24.90 -0.31
C GLN A 12 11.04 24.56 -1.47
N SER A 13 11.94 23.59 -1.29
CA SER A 13 12.85 23.12 -2.35
C SER A 13 12.17 22.25 -3.40
N GLY A 14 10.98 21.75 -3.11
CA GLY A 14 10.26 20.83 -3.96
C GLY A 14 10.66 19.36 -3.80
N GLU A 15 11.49 18.99 -2.83
CA GLU A 15 11.81 17.59 -2.49
C GLU A 15 10.63 16.86 -1.86
N LEU A 16 9.74 17.60 -1.21
CA LEU A 16 8.49 17.10 -0.64
C LEU A 16 7.33 17.93 -1.20
N SER A 17 6.25 17.28 -1.60
CA SER A 17 4.97 17.93 -1.83
C SER A 17 4.02 17.64 -0.67
N VAL A 18 3.23 18.61 -0.27
CA VAL A 18 2.16 18.41 0.71
C VAL A 18 0.83 18.25 0.01
N ILE A 19 -0.07 17.46 0.62
CA ILE A 19 -1.36 17.13 0.06
C ILE A 19 -2.43 18.04 0.65
N ARG A 20 -3.20 18.67 -0.22
CA ARG A 20 -4.36 19.48 0.14
C ARG A 20 -5.62 18.86 -0.46
N PRO A 21 -6.61 18.45 0.37
CA PRO A 21 -7.91 18.02 -0.14
C PRO A 21 -8.76 19.26 -0.49
N VAL A 22 -9.27 19.33 -1.73
CA VAL A 22 -10.16 20.39 -2.21
C VAL A 22 -11.32 19.73 -2.96
N ASN A 23 -12.54 19.83 -2.43
CA ASN A 23 -13.75 19.29 -3.06
C ASN A 23 -13.64 17.80 -3.47
N GLY A 24 -12.97 16.99 -2.65
CA GLY A 24 -12.76 15.56 -2.91
C GLY A 24 -11.62 15.25 -3.88
N ILE A 25 -10.89 16.26 -4.35
CA ILE A 25 -9.67 16.11 -5.15
C ILE A 25 -8.46 16.35 -4.25
N LEU A 26 -7.42 15.55 -4.43
CA LEU A 26 -6.15 15.72 -3.73
C LEU A 26 -5.19 16.54 -4.63
N GLU A 27 -4.80 17.70 -4.15
CA GLU A 27 -3.80 18.56 -4.80
C GLU A 27 -2.44 18.35 -4.16
N LEU A 28 -1.39 18.23 -4.97
CA LEU A 28 0.00 18.22 -4.52
C LEU A 28 0.56 19.64 -4.62
N LEU A 29 1.02 20.16 -3.49
CA LEU A 29 1.54 21.52 -3.37
C LEU A 29 3.01 21.48 -2.93
N SER A 30 3.86 22.27 -3.59
CA SER A 30 5.27 22.50 -3.22
C SER A 30 5.61 23.97 -3.28
N GLY A 31 6.86 24.34 -2.99
CA GLY A 31 7.30 25.72 -2.95
C GLY A 31 6.50 26.56 -1.95
N LYS A 32 6.31 27.83 -2.26
CA LYS A 32 5.61 28.77 -1.36
C LYS A 32 4.17 28.31 -1.04
N THR A 33 3.43 27.84 -2.05
CA THR A 33 2.04 27.41 -1.85
C THR A 33 1.95 26.21 -0.91
N GLY A 34 2.88 25.27 -1.02
CA GLY A 34 2.96 24.11 -0.13
C GLY A 34 3.35 24.51 1.30
N THR A 35 4.31 25.41 1.47
CA THR A 35 4.71 25.87 2.81
C THR A 35 3.62 26.68 3.49
N ASP A 36 2.92 27.55 2.75
CA ASP A 36 1.78 28.31 3.29
C ASP A 36 0.65 27.34 3.75
N TRP A 37 0.37 26.30 2.97
CA TRP A 37 -0.59 25.27 3.36
C TRP A 37 -0.13 24.47 4.60
N LEU A 38 1.11 24.03 4.61
CA LEU A 38 1.66 23.25 5.75
C LEU A 38 1.58 24.03 7.07
N GLN A 39 1.78 25.36 7.03
CA GLN A 39 1.71 26.23 8.20
C GLN A 39 0.29 26.59 8.64
N SER A 40 -0.66 26.61 7.71
CA SER A 40 -2.04 27.07 7.96
C SER A 40 -3.08 25.96 8.08
N ALA A 41 -2.70 24.72 7.78
CA ALA A 41 -3.61 23.58 7.81
C ALA A 41 -4.19 23.37 9.22
N PRO A 42 -5.49 23.07 9.35
CA PRO A 42 -6.17 22.90 10.65
C PRO A 42 -5.84 21.59 11.37
N GLY A 43 -5.02 20.74 10.78
CA GLY A 43 -4.68 19.41 11.32
C GLY A 43 -3.44 18.81 10.65
N PRO A 44 -3.20 17.50 10.84
CA PRO A 44 -2.08 16.79 10.20
C PRO A 44 -2.11 16.97 8.67
N VAL A 45 -0.94 17.14 8.08
CA VAL A 45 -0.76 17.29 6.63
C VAL A 45 0.03 16.11 6.12
N ASP A 46 -0.51 15.42 5.11
CA ASP A 46 0.20 14.34 4.43
C ASP A 46 1.18 14.89 3.40
N GLY A 47 2.29 14.17 3.22
CA GLY A 47 3.33 14.51 2.26
C GLY A 47 3.49 13.45 1.16
N SER A 48 4.01 13.86 0.02
CA SER A 48 4.35 12.99 -1.11
C SER A 48 5.75 13.30 -1.63
N PHE A 49 6.51 12.24 -1.87
CA PHE A 49 7.83 12.29 -2.51
C PHE A 49 7.78 11.87 -3.98
N ASP A 50 6.63 12.00 -4.64
CA ASP A 50 6.40 11.49 -5.99
C ASP A 50 7.40 11.97 -7.04
N HIS A 51 7.90 13.20 -6.91
CA HIS A 51 8.87 13.75 -7.87
C HIS A 51 10.31 13.27 -7.62
N VAL A 52 10.67 12.86 -6.39
CA VAL A 52 11.96 12.20 -6.07
C VAL A 52 11.85 10.69 -6.11
N ASN A 53 10.63 10.15 -6.10
CA ASN A 53 10.35 8.72 -6.22
C ASN A 53 9.23 8.48 -7.26
N PRO A 54 9.52 8.67 -8.54
CA PRO A 54 8.51 8.62 -9.60
C PRO A 54 7.89 7.22 -9.73
N ALA A 55 6.66 7.17 -10.26
CA ALA A 55 5.92 5.93 -10.47
C ALA A 55 6.71 4.87 -11.25
N VAL A 56 7.54 5.29 -12.21
CA VAL A 56 8.43 4.39 -12.98
C VAL A 56 9.41 3.66 -12.06
N SER A 57 10.02 4.36 -11.10
CA SER A 57 10.93 3.72 -10.13
C SER A 57 10.19 2.72 -9.23
N ARG A 58 8.97 3.03 -8.81
CA ARG A 58 8.13 2.11 -8.01
C ARG A 58 7.77 0.86 -8.79
N VAL A 59 7.38 0.98 -10.07
CA VAL A 59 7.12 -0.17 -10.95
C VAL A 59 8.38 -1.01 -11.12
N PHE A 60 9.52 -0.37 -11.40
CA PHE A 60 10.81 -1.05 -11.53
C PHE A 60 11.15 -1.84 -10.27
N PHE A 61 11.13 -1.22 -9.09
CA PHE A 61 11.42 -1.92 -7.83
C PHE A 61 10.44 -3.07 -7.55
N ALA A 62 9.18 -2.92 -7.94
CA ALA A 62 8.18 -3.98 -7.74
C ALA A 62 8.38 -5.19 -8.65
N THR A 63 8.97 -5.02 -9.84
CA THR A 63 8.99 -6.03 -10.90
C THR A 63 10.38 -6.54 -11.27
N GLU A 64 11.45 -5.78 -10.97
CA GLU A 64 12.81 -6.12 -11.35
C GLU A 64 13.34 -7.35 -10.60
N LYS A 65 14.13 -8.16 -11.31
CA LYS A 65 14.76 -9.36 -10.78
C LYS A 65 16.27 -9.30 -10.91
N ARG A 66 16.94 -9.87 -9.95
CA ARG A 66 18.38 -10.12 -9.96
C ARG A 66 18.72 -11.20 -11.02
N SER A 67 19.99 -11.34 -11.33
CA SER A 67 20.47 -12.37 -12.26
C SER A 67 20.17 -13.82 -11.82
N ASN A 68 19.94 -14.05 -10.52
CA ASN A 68 19.53 -15.34 -9.97
C ASN A 68 18.00 -15.59 -10.05
N GLY A 69 17.21 -14.66 -10.62
CA GLY A 69 15.76 -14.75 -10.76
C GLY A 69 14.96 -14.27 -9.53
N GLU A 70 15.62 -13.92 -8.43
CA GLU A 70 14.96 -13.35 -7.24
C GLU A 70 14.59 -11.89 -7.46
N PHE A 71 13.49 -11.45 -6.88
CA PHE A 71 13.08 -10.06 -6.95
C PHE A 71 14.09 -9.13 -6.26
N LEU A 72 14.24 -7.93 -6.78
CA LEU A 72 15.03 -6.88 -6.15
C LEU A 72 14.40 -6.44 -4.83
N VAL A 73 13.08 -6.33 -4.79
CA VAL A 73 12.27 -6.03 -3.59
C VAL A 73 11.30 -7.18 -3.37
N ASP A 74 11.31 -7.75 -2.19
CA ASP A 74 10.61 -9.01 -1.89
C ASP A 74 9.09 -8.85 -1.82
N ALA A 75 8.59 -7.79 -1.20
CA ALA A 75 7.16 -7.57 -0.97
C ALA A 75 6.72 -6.18 -1.41
N VAL A 76 5.44 -5.98 -1.56
CA VAL A 76 4.82 -4.67 -1.85
C VAL A 76 3.77 -4.34 -0.81
N SER A 77 3.62 -3.05 -0.51
CA SER A 77 2.59 -2.53 0.38
C SER A 77 1.95 -1.28 -0.21
N THR A 78 0.84 -0.85 0.38
CA THR A 78 0.13 0.35 -0.07
C THR A 78 0.73 1.64 0.46
N ASP A 79 1.65 1.57 1.45
CA ASP A 79 2.09 2.73 2.21
C ASP A 79 0.86 3.53 2.71
N GLY A 80 -0.15 2.79 3.17
CA GLY A 80 -1.39 3.36 3.70
C GLY A 80 -1.15 4.00 5.05
N GLY A 81 -1.55 5.23 5.19
CA GLY A 81 -1.51 6.00 6.44
C GLY A 81 -2.83 6.74 6.60
N ALA A 82 -2.79 8.06 6.75
CA ALA A 82 -3.97 8.92 6.84
C ALA A 82 -4.80 8.94 5.53
N ILE A 83 -4.19 8.57 4.40
CA ILE A 83 -4.89 8.46 3.11
C ILE A 83 -5.27 7.00 2.88
N PRO A 84 -6.56 6.68 2.66
CA PRO A 84 -6.96 5.33 2.25
C PRO A 84 -6.30 4.93 0.93
N ARG A 85 -5.55 3.82 0.95
CA ARG A 85 -4.82 3.32 -0.22
C ARG A 85 -5.11 1.83 -0.44
N ASN A 86 -6.34 1.47 -0.74
CA ASN A 86 -6.77 0.10 -0.99
C ASN A 86 -6.49 -0.32 -2.46
N VAL A 87 -5.30 -0.01 -2.96
CA VAL A 87 -4.97 -0.08 -4.38
C VAL A 87 -4.10 -1.28 -4.76
N ILE A 88 -3.73 -2.14 -3.81
CA ILE A 88 -2.84 -3.29 -4.07
C ILE A 88 -3.41 -4.20 -5.16
N VAL A 89 -4.70 -4.54 -5.10
CA VAL A 89 -5.31 -5.45 -6.08
C VAL A 89 -5.35 -4.79 -7.45
N GLU A 90 -5.82 -3.55 -7.54
CA GLU A 90 -5.96 -2.81 -8.79
C GLU A 90 -4.60 -2.62 -9.49
N TYR A 91 -3.62 -2.08 -8.78
CA TYR A 91 -2.31 -1.79 -9.37
C TYR A 91 -1.49 -3.06 -9.58
N GLY A 92 -1.58 -4.03 -8.67
CA GLY A 92 -0.88 -5.30 -8.83
C GLY A 92 -1.41 -6.12 -10.00
N LEU A 93 -2.72 -6.17 -10.20
CA LEU A 93 -3.31 -6.81 -11.38
C LEU A 93 -3.00 -6.05 -12.67
N SER A 94 -2.83 -4.74 -12.62
CA SER A 94 -2.33 -3.98 -13.78
C SER A 94 -0.92 -4.41 -14.20
N LEU A 95 -0.04 -4.72 -13.22
CA LEU A 95 1.28 -5.28 -13.51
C LEU A 95 1.22 -6.70 -14.10
N VAL A 96 0.21 -7.48 -13.68
CA VAL A 96 -0.04 -8.82 -14.27
C VAL A 96 -0.55 -8.69 -15.71
N ASP A 97 -1.46 -7.77 -15.99
CA ASP A 97 -2.01 -7.53 -17.32
C ASP A 97 -0.95 -7.17 -18.36
N ILE A 98 0.03 -6.35 -17.96
CA ILE A 98 1.17 -6.01 -18.83
C ILE A 98 2.31 -7.04 -18.80
N SER A 99 2.10 -8.17 -18.15
CA SER A 99 3.09 -9.26 -18.01
C SER A 99 4.39 -8.85 -17.30
N ALA A 100 4.36 -7.80 -16.48
CA ALA A 100 5.47 -7.41 -15.63
C ALA A 100 5.60 -8.29 -14.38
N LEU A 101 4.49 -8.90 -13.95
CA LEU A 101 4.41 -9.96 -12.94
C LEU A 101 3.49 -11.08 -13.44
N THR A 102 3.75 -12.30 -13.01
CA THR A 102 2.75 -13.37 -13.09
C THR A 102 1.75 -13.25 -11.93
N ALA A 103 0.55 -13.83 -12.05
CA ALA A 103 -0.41 -13.87 -10.96
C ALA A 103 0.14 -14.56 -9.70
N VAL A 104 1.00 -15.57 -9.88
CA VAL A 104 1.67 -16.27 -8.76
C VAL A 104 2.67 -15.37 -8.06
N GLU A 105 3.46 -14.60 -8.80
CA GLU A 105 4.41 -13.65 -8.25
C GLU A 105 3.69 -12.50 -7.53
N PHE A 106 2.60 -12.00 -8.09
CA PHE A 106 1.75 -11.02 -7.43
C PHE A 106 1.22 -11.55 -6.09
N ALA A 107 0.64 -12.75 -6.07
CA ALA A 107 0.16 -13.38 -4.84
C ALA A 107 1.30 -13.62 -3.83
N ALA A 108 2.47 -14.05 -4.28
CA ALA A 108 3.62 -14.24 -3.42
C ALA A 108 4.07 -12.92 -2.75
N LYS A 109 4.20 -11.84 -3.52
CA LYS A 109 4.65 -10.52 -3.05
C LYS A 109 3.65 -9.83 -2.12
N THR A 110 2.36 -10.16 -2.22
CA THR A 110 1.29 -9.51 -1.44
C THR A 110 0.77 -10.36 -0.28
N SER A 111 1.09 -11.65 -0.23
CA SER A 111 0.56 -12.58 0.76
C SER A 111 1.63 -13.45 1.40
N PHE A 112 2.25 -14.33 0.62
CA PHE A 112 3.17 -15.34 1.16
C PHE A 112 4.44 -14.71 1.76
N ILE A 113 5.11 -13.85 1.00
CA ILE A 113 6.36 -13.23 1.44
C ILE A 113 6.13 -12.31 2.66
N PRO A 114 5.14 -11.40 2.66
CA PRO A 114 4.83 -10.59 3.84
C PRO A 114 4.56 -11.42 5.09
N ALA A 115 3.80 -12.51 4.98
CA ALA A 115 3.54 -13.40 6.10
C ALA A 115 4.82 -14.03 6.66
N ARG A 116 5.77 -14.43 5.79
CA ARG A 116 7.07 -14.97 6.20
C ARG A 116 7.96 -13.90 6.84
N MET A 117 8.00 -12.70 6.28
CA MET A 117 8.75 -11.56 6.84
C MET A 117 8.29 -11.19 8.24
N LEU A 118 7.00 -11.33 8.52
CA LEU A 118 6.39 -11.07 9.83
C LEU A 118 6.41 -12.30 10.77
N GLY A 119 6.96 -13.44 10.33
CA GLY A 119 7.01 -14.66 11.14
C GLY A 119 5.64 -15.34 11.33
N ILE A 120 4.63 -15.01 10.53
CA ILE A 120 3.28 -15.55 10.65
C ILE A 120 3.17 -16.84 9.83
N ALA A 121 3.33 -17.98 10.49
CA ALA A 121 3.45 -19.27 9.83
C ALA A 121 2.14 -19.78 9.19
N ALA A 122 0.99 -19.40 9.73
CA ALA A 122 -0.32 -19.89 9.30
C ALA A 122 -0.98 -19.08 8.19
N LYS A 123 -0.37 -17.98 7.72
CA LYS A 123 -0.95 -17.05 6.74
C LYS A 123 -0.16 -16.99 5.42
N GLY A 124 -0.80 -16.43 4.40
CA GLY A 124 -0.19 -16.10 3.11
C GLY A 124 -0.21 -17.22 2.08
N PHE A 125 -0.85 -18.35 2.36
CA PHE A 125 -0.99 -19.48 1.45
C PHE A 125 -2.29 -20.26 1.71
N ILE A 126 -2.70 -21.09 0.74
CA ILE A 126 -3.89 -21.91 0.85
C ILE A 126 -3.45 -23.38 1.02
N ALA A 127 -3.64 -23.93 2.22
CA ALA A 127 -3.39 -25.34 2.52
C ALA A 127 -4.20 -25.77 3.77
N PRO A 128 -4.41 -27.07 3.99
CA PRO A 128 -4.98 -27.56 5.23
C PRO A 128 -4.16 -27.10 6.45
N GLY A 129 -4.83 -26.51 7.44
CA GLY A 129 -4.19 -26.00 8.66
C GLY A 129 -3.73 -24.53 8.56
N ALA A 130 -3.80 -23.90 7.39
CA ALA A 130 -3.62 -22.45 7.26
C ALA A 130 -4.89 -21.69 7.68
N ASP A 131 -4.70 -20.44 8.07
CA ASP A 131 -5.82 -19.54 8.34
C ASP A 131 -6.63 -19.29 7.05
N ALA A 132 -7.95 -19.29 7.18
CA ALA A 132 -8.85 -19.03 6.05
C ALA A 132 -8.98 -17.53 5.76
N ASP A 133 -7.85 -16.87 5.48
CA ASP A 133 -7.77 -15.49 5.00
C ASP A 133 -7.64 -15.53 3.49
N ILE A 134 -8.74 -15.31 2.79
CA ILE A 134 -8.83 -15.52 1.34
C ILE A 134 -9.46 -14.30 0.68
N THR A 135 -8.80 -13.78 -0.35
CA THR A 135 -9.37 -12.76 -1.24
C THR A 135 -9.59 -13.36 -2.62
N ILE A 136 -10.82 -13.27 -3.09
CA ILE A 136 -11.21 -13.60 -4.47
C ILE A 136 -11.40 -12.28 -5.22
N TYR A 137 -10.73 -12.15 -6.36
CA TYR A 137 -10.80 -10.94 -7.17
C TYR A 137 -11.24 -11.23 -8.60
N ASP A 138 -11.87 -10.23 -9.21
CA ASP A 138 -12.18 -10.21 -10.63
C ASP A 138 -10.98 -9.57 -11.36
N PRO A 139 -10.23 -10.33 -12.18
CA PRO A 139 -9.07 -9.79 -12.86
C PRO A 139 -9.45 -8.73 -13.92
N ALA A 140 -10.60 -8.85 -14.57
CA ALA A 140 -11.04 -7.88 -15.57
C ALA A 140 -11.45 -6.54 -14.94
N ALA A 141 -12.12 -6.59 -13.79
CA ALA A 141 -12.49 -5.40 -13.02
C ALA A 141 -11.37 -4.90 -12.10
N ARG A 142 -10.28 -5.66 -11.93
CA ARG A 142 -9.13 -5.39 -11.05
C ARG A 142 -9.52 -5.04 -9.62
N ARG A 143 -10.49 -5.77 -9.08
CA ARG A 143 -10.99 -5.52 -7.73
C ARG A 143 -11.30 -6.82 -6.99
N ALA A 144 -11.24 -6.75 -5.66
CA ALA A 144 -11.73 -7.82 -4.82
C ALA A 144 -13.26 -7.92 -4.93
N VAL A 145 -13.79 -9.13 -5.05
CA VAL A 145 -15.23 -9.41 -5.08
C VAL A 145 -15.69 -10.15 -3.83
N HIS A 146 -14.86 -11.00 -3.27
CA HIS A 146 -15.12 -11.64 -1.98
C HIS A 146 -13.83 -11.63 -1.15
N THR A 147 -13.98 -11.41 0.16
CA THR A 147 -12.87 -11.51 1.11
C THR A 147 -13.34 -12.21 2.38
N PHE A 148 -12.50 -13.12 2.86
CA PHE A 148 -12.70 -13.85 4.10
C PHE A 148 -11.53 -13.55 5.04
N SER A 149 -11.82 -13.38 6.32
CA SER A 149 -10.84 -13.26 7.39
C SER A 149 -11.17 -14.25 8.49
N GLY A 150 -10.25 -15.17 8.78
CA GLY A 150 -10.48 -16.27 9.70
C GLY A 150 -11.70 -17.13 9.32
N GLY A 151 -11.95 -17.33 8.03
CA GLY A 151 -13.10 -18.07 7.50
C GLY A 151 -14.42 -17.32 7.49
N ARG A 152 -14.46 -16.08 8.01
CA ARG A 152 -15.67 -15.26 8.02
C ARG A 152 -15.66 -14.29 6.83
N GLN A 153 -16.72 -14.27 6.07
CA GLN A 153 -16.84 -13.34 4.93
C GLN A 153 -17.00 -11.89 5.42
N ILE A 154 -16.15 -11.02 4.91
CA ILE A 154 -16.14 -9.58 5.22
C ILE A 154 -16.43 -8.70 3.99
N LEU A 155 -16.24 -9.25 2.78
CA LEU A 155 -16.63 -8.63 1.51
C LEU A 155 -17.41 -9.66 0.70
N ALA A 156 -18.57 -9.28 0.16
CA ALA A 156 -19.41 -10.10 -0.70
C ALA A 156 -19.86 -9.31 -1.92
N SER A 157 -19.56 -9.82 -3.12
CA SER A 157 -19.90 -9.16 -4.40
C SER A 157 -19.43 -7.70 -4.50
N GLY A 158 -18.31 -7.39 -3.85
CA GLY A 158 -17.73 -6.04 -3.82
C GLY A 158 -18.32 -5.11 -2.74
N GLU A 159 -19.25 -5.60 -1.92
CA GLU A 159 -19.85 -4.85 -0.81
C GLU A 159 -19.29 -5.34 0.53
N VAL A 160 -19.02 -4.42 1.45
CA VAL A 160 -18.57 -4.75 2.80
C VAL A 160 -19.75 -5.28 3.62
N VAL A 161 -19.66 -6.55 4.04
CA VAL A 161 -20.72 -7.25 4.80
C VAL A 161 -20.30 -7.59 6.23
N GLY A 162 -19.08 -7.28 6.59
CA GLY A 162 -18.55 -7.58 7.92
C GLY A 162 -17.27 -6.82 8.22
N SER A 163 -16.76 -7.02 9.42
CA SER A 163 -15.47 -6.51 9.87
C SER A 163 -14.53 -7.67 10.16
N GLY A 164 -13.25 -7.48 9.96
CA GLY A 164 -12.23 -8.48 10.23
C GLY A 164 -10.85 -7.90 10.09
N GLY A 165 -9.88 -8.67 10.52
CA GLY A 165 -8.48 -8.30 10.54
C GLY A 165 -7.89 -8.53 11.93
N THR A 166 -6.57 -8.67 11.94
CA THR A 166 -5.79 -8.78 13.18
C THR A 166 -4.79 -7.63 13.19
N VAL A 167 -4.83 -6.83 14.23
CA VAL A 167 -3.80 -5.82 14.47
C VAL A 167 -2.58 -6.54 15.02
N LEU A 168 -1.45 -6.36 14.34
CA LEU A 168 -0.15 -6.84 14.83
C LEU A 168 0.48 -5.72 15.66
N CYS A 169 0.75 -5.99 16.91
CA CYS A 169 1.46 -5.08 17.80
C CYS A 169 2.68 -5.79 18.40
N THR A 170 3.65 -5.01 18.85
CA THR A 170 4.74 -5.52 19.68
C THR A 170 4.22 -5.70 21.10
N ALA A 171 4.91 -6.49 21.93
CA ALA A 171 4.54 -6.68 23.36
C ALA A 171 4.46 -5.38 24.17
N GLU A 172 5.09 -4.31 23.68
CA GLU A 172 5.03 -2.95 24.27
C GLU A 172 3.78 -2.16 23.86
N GLY A 173 2.99 -2.65 22.92
CA GLY A 173 1.75 -2.02 22.41
C GLY A 173 0.46 -2.62 22.97
N GLU A 174 0.54 -3.45 24.02
CA GLU A 174 -0.62 -4.07 24.68
C GLU A 174 -1.12 -3.25 25.91
N GLU A 175 -0.72 -1.98 26.07
CA GLU A 175 -1.23 -1.10 27.12
C GLU A 175 -2.48 -0.30 26.70
#